data_e37b9b8df24a5b4b316f5bc9055ac365
#
_entry.id   e37b9b8df24a5b4b316f5bc9055ac365
#
_cell.length_a   1.000
_cell.length_b   1.000
_cell.length_c   1.000
_cell.angle_alpha   90.00
_cell.angle_beta   90.00
_cell.angle_gamma   90.00
#
_symmetry.space_group_name_H-M   'P 1'
#
loop_
_entity.id
_entity.type
_entity.pdbx_description
1 polymer ?
#
loop_
_entity_poly.entity_id
_entity_poly.type
_entity_poly.pdbx_seq_one_letter_code
_entity_poly.pdbx_strand_id
1 'polypeptide(L)'
;MNRPFGEQGVESGAFSLVHAVNTVHVARDLEFTLREIAGALRPGGVLAISECVRLLPGQAIYAEFIFNLLESFRSPVLHPAYRPNGGFLTPAQWRTAFESVGYDDVRYLPDVERLKATFPDFYVAAIGATRRRT
;
A
#
# COMPACT_ATOMS: atom_id res chain seq x y z
N MET A 1 12.24 4.60 -1.26
CA MET A 1 11.34 3.56 -1.79
C MET A 1 11.60 3.20 -3.26
N ASN A 2 12.17 4.06 -4.07
CA ASN A 2 12.39 3.80 -5.50
C ASN A 2 13.81 3.24 -5.82
N ARG A 3 14.49 2.67 -4.84
CA ARG A 3 15.82 2.04 -4.95
C ARG A 3 15.82 0.75 -4.14
N PRO A 4 16.62 -0.27 -4.55
CA PRO A 4 16.75 -1.53 -3.82
C PRO A 4 17.12 -1.30 -2.34
N PHE A 5 16.46 -2.01 -1.45
CA PHE A 5 16.70 -1.89 -0.01
C PHE A 5 18.07 -2.42 0.38
N GLY A 6 18.57 -3.47 -0.29
CA GLY A 6 19.91 -4.01 -0.09
C GLY A 6 21.01 -2.97 -0.33
N GLU A 7 20.85 -2.10 -1.34
CA GLU A 7 21.77 -0.99 -1.59
C GLU A 7 21.75 0.10 -0.49
N GLN A 8 20.72 0.07 0.34
CA GLN A 8 20.55 0.99 1.47
C GLN A 8 20.90 0.34 2.81
N GLY A 9 21.50 -0.85 2.80
CA GLY A 9 21.94 -1.56 4.00
C GLY A 9 20.83 -2.34 4.72
N VAL A 10 19.67 -2.53 4.09
CA VAL A 10 18.58 -3.34 4.65
C VAL A 10 18.84 -4.82 4.33
N GLU A 11 18.98 -5.64 5.37
CA GLU A 11 19.20 -7.08 5.24
C GLU A 11 17.89 -7.81 4.86
N SER A 12 18.01 -8.78 3.94
CA SER A 12 16.89 -9.62 3.54
C SER A 12 16.44 -10.52 4.68
N GLY A 13 15.13 -10.61 4.89
CA GLY A 13 14.53 -11.50 5.90
C GLY A 13 14.81 -11.11 7.36
N ALA A 14 15.33 -9.92 7.61
CA ALA A 14 15.76 -9.50 8.95
C ALA A 14 14.59 -9.07 9.86
N PHE A 15 13.46 -8.65 9.28
CA PHE A 15 12.40 -8.01 10.06
C PHE A 15 11.17 -8.91 10.23
N SER A 16 10.60 -8.89 11.42
CA SER A 16 9.30 -9.53 11.71
C SER A 16 8.12 -8.61 11.42
N LEU A 17 8.36 -7.31 11.44
CA LEU A 17 7.37 -6.26 11.18
C LEU A 17 8.03 -5.12 10.40
N VAL A 18 7.37 -4.68 9.36
CA VAL A 18 7.61 -3.37 8.73
C VAL A 18 6.36 -2.52 8.92
N HIS A 19 6.56 -1.31 9.41
CA HIS A 19 5.48 -0.35 9.63
C HIS A 19 5.71 0.90 8.78
N ALA A 20 4.67 1.34 8.08
CA ALA A 20 4.72 2.56 7.28
C ALA A 20 3.42 3.37 7.43
N VAL A 21 3.55 4.67 7.58
CA VAL A 21 2.41 5.58 7.76
C VAL A 21 2.42 6.62 6.65
N ASN A 22 1.33 6.66 5.90
CA ASN A 22 1.07 7.66 4.86
C ASN A 22 2.25 7.83 3.87
N THR A 23 2.82 6.72 3.42
CA THR A 23 4.11 6.69 2.72
C THR A 23 4.09 5.77 1.49
N VAL A 24 3.49 4.58 1.58
CA VAL A 24 3.61 3.58 0.52
C VAL A 24 2.86 4.00 -0.75
N HIS A 25 1.76 4.74 -0.61
CA HIS A 25 0.99 5.26 -1.75
C HIS A 25 1.78 6.24 -2.63
N VAL A 26 2.83 6.91 -2.10
CA VAL A 26 3.69 7.81 -2.90
C VAL A 26 4.80 7.09 -3.65
N ALA A 27 4.92 5.78 -3.52
CA ALA A 27 5.86 4.99 -4.29
C ALA A 27 5.55 5.14 -5.80
N ARG A 28 6.57 5.49 -6.58
CA ARG A 28 6.42 5.57 -8.04
C ARG A 28 6.05 4.21 -8.61
N ASP A 29 6.82 3.17 -8.25
CA ASP A 29 6.54 1.78 -8.57
C ASP A 29 6.10 1.05 -7.30
N LEU A 30 4.79 0.79 -7.21
CA LEU A 30 4.20 0.16 -6.03
C LEU A 30 4.61 -1.31 -5.94
N GLU A 31 4.62 -2.03 -7.06
CA GLU A 31 5.01 -3.44 -7.09
C GLU A 31 6.45 -3.62 -6.61
N PHE A 32 7.37 -2.85 -7.19
CA PHE A 32 8.77 -2.85 -6.75
C PHE A 32 8.89 -2.58 -5.25
N THR A 33 8.23 -1.55 -4.76
CA THR A 33 8.30 -1.18 -3.34
C THR A 33 7.77 -2.29 -2.42
N LEU A 34 6.63 -2.89 -2.77
CA LEU A 34 6.05 -3.99 -1.99
C LEU A 34 6.93 -5.25 -2.03
N ARG A 35 7.59 -5.56 -3.15
CA ARG A 35 8.57 -6.65 -3.26
C ARG A 35 9.81 -6.41 -2.40
N GLU A 36 10.33 -5.17 -2.37
CA GLU A 36 11.46 -4.80 -1.51
C GLU A 36 11.11 -4.96 -0.03
N ILE A 37 9.92 -4.51 0.37
CA ILE A 37 9.42 -4.70 1.75
C ILE A 37 9.25 -6.20 2.05
N ALA A 38 8.68 -6.97 1.13
CA ALA A 38 8.56 -8.43 1.29
C ALA A 38 9.94 -9.08 1.44
N GLY A 39 10.93 -8.65 0.65
CA GLY A 39 12.31 -9.12 0.77
C GLY A 39 12.95 -8.85 2.13
N ALA A 40 12.66 -7.71 2.74
CA ALA A 40 13.16 -7.33 4.05
C ALA A 40 12.48 -8.09 5.21
N LEU A 41 11.21 -8.47 5.06
CA LEU A 41 10.47 -9.25 6.03
C LEU A 41 10.93 -10.72 6.01
N ARG A 42 10.99 -11.37 7.19
CA ARG A 42 11.11 -12.83 7.28
C ARG A 42 9.84 -13.51 6.78
N PRO A 43 9.88 -14.80 6.37
CA PRO A 43 8.67 -15.58 6.09
C PRO A 43 7.69 -15.53 7.27
N GLY A 44 6.43 -15.19 7.01
CA GLY A 44 5.42 -14.96 8.04
C GLY A 44 5.55 -13.62 8.78
N GLY A 45 6.46 -12.75 8.37
CA GLY A 45 6.55 -11.37 8.85
C GLY A 45 5.39 -10.52 8.34
N VAL A 46 5.09 -9.43 9.04
CA VAL A 46 3.91 -8.59 8.81
C VAL A 46 4.32 -7.23 8.25
N LEU A 47 3.63 -6.80 7.21
CA LEU A 47 3.59 -5.41 6.78
C LEU A 47 2.34 -4.76 7.36
N ALA A 48 2.50 -3.68 8.12
CA ALA A 48 1.42 -2.86 8.63
C ALA A 48 1.56 -1.44 8.06
N ILE A 49 0.59 -1.01 7.28
CA ILE A 49 0.56 0.35 6.73
C ILE A 49 -0.67 1.10 7.22
N SER A 50 -0.55 2.41 7.37
CA SER A 50 -1.69 3.32 7.56
C SER A 50 -1.71 4.28 6.38
N GLU A 51 -2.75 4.23 5.56
CA GLU A 51 -2.80 4.91 4.27
C GLU A 51 -4.13 5.62 4.05
N CYS A 52 -4.07 6.68 3.25
CA CYS A 52 -5.28 7.22 2.65
C CYS A 52 -5.82 6.22 1.61
N VAL A 53 -7.11 5.99 1.62
CA VAL A 53 -7.79 5.07 0.70
C VAL A 53 -8.96 5.76 0.02
N ARG A 54 -9.24 5.40 -1.22
CA ARG A 54 -10.52 5.72 -1.86
C ARG A 54 -11.54 4.66 -1.50
N LEU A 55 -12.78 5.04 -1.24
CA LEU A 55 -13.87 4.09 -1.06
C LEU A 55 -14.42 3.60 -2.39
N LEU A 56 -14.41 4.45 -3.41
CA LEU A 56 -14.86 4.13 -4.75
C LEU A 56 -13.78 4.46 -5.79
N PRO A 57 -13.64 3.67 -6.86
CA PRO A 57 -12.79 4.01 -7.99
C PRO A 57 -13.16 5.39 -8.56
N GLY A 58 -12.16 6.23 -8.81
CA GLY A 58 -12.37 7.56 -9.37
C GLY A 58 -12.93 8.62 -8.40
N GLN A 59 -13.19 8.28 -7.14
CA GLN A 59 -13.58 9.24 -6.12
C GLN A 59 -12.52 10.32 -5.95
N ALA A 60 -12.91 11.59 -6.02
CA ALA A 60 -12.04 12.71 -5.71
C ALA A 60 -11.86 12.81 -4.18
N ILE A 61 -10.61 12.91 -3.73
CA ILE A 61 -10.27 13.09 -2.33
C ILE A 61 -9.42 14.35 -2.20
N TYR A 62 -9.81 15.25 -1.30
CA TYR A 62 -9.10 16.52 -1.10
C TYR A 62 -7.60 16.35 -0.82
N ALA A 63 -7.22 15.32 -0.06
CA ALA A 63 -5.82 15.04 0.26
C ALA A 63 -4.97 14.80 -1.00
N GLU A 64 -5.52 14.27 -2.08
CA GLU A 64 -4.79 14.06 -3.34
C GLU A 64 -4.29 15.36 -3.96
N PHE A 65 -4.96 16.47 -3.72
CA PHE A 65 -4.50 17.78 -4.19
C PHE A 65 -3.11 18.11 -3.62
N ILE A 66 -2.88 17.80 -2.34
CA ILE A 66 -1.58 18.02 -1.69
C ILE A 66 -0.54 17.01 -2.21
N PHE A 67 -0.90 15.74 -2.30
CA PHE A 67 0.03 14.69 -2.76
C PHE A 67 0.41 14.85 -4.24
N ASN A 68 -0.42 15.49 -5.06
CA ASN A 68 -0.08 15.80 -6.45
C ASN A 68 1.08 16.81 -6.60
N LEU A 69 1.54 17.43 -5.51
CA LEU A 69 2.78 18.21 -5.51
C LEU A 69 4.03 17.31 -5.58
N LEU A 70 3.90 16.01 -5.24
CA LEU A 70 4.96 15.02 -5.32
C LEU A 70 4.98 14.38 -6.71
N GLU A 71 6.11 14.46 -7.41
CA GLU A 71 6.25 13.90 -8.75
C GLU A 71 5.97 12.39 -8.79
N SER A 72 6.46 11.63 -7.80
CA SER A 72 6.25 10.18 -7.73
C SER A 72 4.77 9.80 -7.58
N PHE A 73 3.98 10.63 -6.90
CA PHE A 73 2.54 10.43 -6.76
C PHE A 73 1.78 10.81 -8.03
N ARG A 74 2.19 11.90 -8.69
CA ARG A 74 1.56 12.41 -9.92
C ARG A 74 1.83 11.53 -11.14
N SER A 75 3.02 10.91 -11.21
CA SER A 75 3.47 10.10 -12.35
C SER A 75 3.87 8.68 -11.92
N PRO A 76 2.94 7.89 -11.35
CA PRO A 76 3.22 6.55 -10.89
C PRO A 76 3.33 5.58 -12.07
N VAL A 77 4.01 4.46 -11.85
CA VAL A 77 3.90 3.28 -12.71
C VAL A 77 2.49 2.70 -12.53
N LEU A 78 1.75 2.62 -13.62
CA LEU A 78 0.39 2.09 -13.62
C LEU A 78 0.40 0.56 -13.71
N HIS A 79 -0.62 -0.06 -13.11
CA HIS A 79 -0.85 -1.50 -13.21
C HIS A 79 -2.35 -1.77 -13.40
N PRO A 80 -2.76 -2.53 -14.45
CA PRO A 80 -4.17 -2.67 -14.82
C PRO A 80 -5.04 -3.28 -13.71
N ALA A 81 -4.49 -4.18 -12.90
CA ALA A 81 -5.27 -4.88 -11.88
C ALA A 81 -5.48 -4.09 -10.58
N TYR A 82 -4.51 -3.27 -10.15
CA TYR A 82 -4.62 -2.61 -8.84
C TYR A 82 -4.24 -1.12 -8.82
N ARG A 83 -3.63 -0.60 -9.89
CA ARG A 83 -3.31 0.84 -10.03
C ARG A 83 -3.58 1.32 -11.45
N PRO A 84 -4.84 1.18 -11.94
CA PRO A 84 -5.18 1.56 -13.31
C PRO A 84 -5.07 3.07 -13.55
N ASN A 85 -5.14 3.86 -12.48
CA ASN A 85 -5.02 5.31 -12.49
C ASN A 85 -4.06 5.77 -11.39
N GLY A 86 -3.62 7.02 -11.47
CA GLY A 86 -2.93 7.66 -10.35
C GLY A 86 -3.85 7.90 -9.15
N GLY A 87 -3.26 8.40 -8.06
CA GLY A 87 -3.98 8.72 -6.84
C GLY A 87 -4.01 7.55 -5.83
N PHE A 88 -4.88 7.68 -4.80
CA PHE A 88 -5.03 6.66 -3.78
C PHE A 88 -5.73 5.41 -4.32
N LEU A 89 -5.38 4.28 -3.76
CA LEU A 89 -6.00 3.00 -4.09
C LEU A 89 -7.23 2.77 -3.21
N THR A 90 -8.18 2.01 -3.75
CA THR A 90 -9.28 1.45 -2.96
C THR A 90 -8.79 0.27 -2.10
N PRO A 91 -9.54 -0.13 -1.05
CA PRO A 91 -9.21 -1.33 -0.28
C PRO A 91 -9.04 -2.58 -1.16
N ALA A 92 -9.91 -2.78 -2.15
CA ALA A 92 -9.80 -3.91 -3.07
C ALA A 92 -8.51 -3.86 -3.91
N GLN A 93 -8.12 -2.67 -4.38
CA GLN A 93 -6.86 -2.49 -5.11
C GLN A 93 -5.63 -2.75 -4.23
N TRP A 94 -5.63 -2.29 -2.99
CA TRP A 94 -4.58 -2.62 -2.03
C TRP A 94 -4.46 -4.13 -1.81
N ARG A 95 -5.58 -4.83 -1.61
CA ARG A 95 -5.59 -6.30 -1.48
C ARG A 95 -4.93 -6.96 -2.68
N THR A 96 -5.37 -6.61 -3.89
CA THR A 96 -4.80 -7.17 -5.12
C THR A 96 -3.31 -6.88 -5.24
N ALA A 97 -2.86 -5.67 -4.91
CA ALA A 97 -1.44 -5.32 -4.93
C ALA A 97 -0.63 -6.18 -3.95
N PHE A 98 -1.09 -6.38 -2.71
CA PHE A 98 -0.41 -7.23 -1.74
C PHE A 98 -0.35 -8.70 -2.19
N GLU A 99 -1.47 -9.26 -2.61
CA GLU A 99 -1.56 -10.66 -3.04
C GLU A 99 -0.66 -10.95 -4.26
N SER A 100 -0.53 -9.98 -5.18
CA SER A 100 0.30 -10.10 -6.39
C SER A 100 1.79 -10.24 -6.09
N VAL A 101 2.26 -9.75 -4.96
CA VAL A 101 3.68 -9.79 -4.56
C VAL A 101 3.98 -10.76 -3.42
N GLY A 102 3.02 -11.64 -3.09
CA GLY A 102 3.27 -12.74 -2.16
C GLY A 102 2.90 -12.46 -0.71
N TYR A 103 1.97 -11.56 -0.47
CA TYR A 103 1.33 -11.42 0.84
C TYR A 103 0.01 -12.18 0.90
N ASP A 104 -0.38 -12.57 2.10
CA ASP A 104 -1.66 -13.17 2.46
C ASP A 104 -2.27 -12.46 3.66
N ASP A 105 -3.48 -12.88 4.07
CA ASP A 105 -4.17 -12.41 5.27
C ASP A 105 -4.30 -10.89 5.35
N VAL A 106 -4.71 -10.28 4.22
CA VAL A 106 -4.89 -8.82 4.14
C VAL A 106 -6.11 -8.40 4.96
N ARG A 107 -5.87 -7.57 5.98
CA ARG A 107 -6.89 -7.08 6.92
C ARG A 107 -6.91 -5.56 6.96
N TYR A 108 -8.08 -4.99 7.24
CA TYR A 108 -8.29 -3.55 7.36
C TYR A 108 -8.81 -3.18 8.74
N LEU A 109 -8.31 -2.06 9.28
CA LEU A 109 -8.81 -1.43 10.49
C LEU A 109 -8.96 0.08 10.24
N PRO A 110 -10.14 0.66 10.52
CA PRO A 110 -11.39 -0.03 10.80
C PRO A 110 -11.89 -0.85 9.60
N ASP A 111 -12.99 -1.57 9.76
CA ASP A 111 -13.67 -2.22 8.64
C ASP A 111 -14.24 -1.14 7.70
N VAL A 112 -13.45 -0.81 6.67
CA VAL A 112 -13.76 0.28 5.74
C VAL A 112 -15.03 0.02 4.93
N GLU A 113 -15.35 -1.25 4.65
CA GLU A 113 -16.56 -1.60 3.93
C GLU A 113 -17.82 -1.33 4.77
N ARG A 114 -17.75 -1.58 6.07
CA ARG A 114 -18.83 -1.26 7.00
C ARG A 114 -18.95 0.24 7.23
N LEU A 115 -17.82 0.94 7.33
CA LEU A 115 -17.83 2.37 7.62
C LEU A 115 -18.31 3.24 6.47
N LYS A 116 -18.04 2.86 5.21
CA LYS A 116 -18.41 3.68 4.05
C LYS A 116 -19.91 3.96 3.94
N ALA A 117 -20.76 3.07 4.46
CA ALA A 117 -22.20 3.26 4.46
C ALA A 117 -22.65 4.39 5.40
N THR A 118 -21.90 4.62 6.49
CA THR A 118 -22.22 5.62 7.52
C THR A 118 -21.37 6.89 7.38
N PHE A 119 -20.13 6.73 6.92
CA PHE A 119 -19.15 7.82 6.80
C PHE A 119 -18.52 7.81 5.40
N PRO A 120 -19.24 8.30 4.36
CA PRO A 120 -18.76 8.25 2.98
C PRO A 120 -17.49 9.04 2.72
N ASP A 121 -17.15 10.00 3.59
CA ASP A 121 -15.94 10.82 3.49
C ASP A 121 -14.75 10.24 4.28
N PHE A 122 -14.91 9.06 4.88
CA PHE A 122 -13.82 8.40 5.60
C PHE A 122 -12.81 7.82 4.61
N TYR A 123 -11.55 8.22 4.70
CA TYR A 123 -10.52 7.91 3.69
C TYR A 123 -9.17 7.45 4.27
N VAL A 124 -9.16 6.93 5.49
CA VAL A 124 -7.93 6.40 6.12
C VAL A 124 -8.17 4.97 6.60
N ALA A 125 -7.22 4.08 6.33
CA ALA A 125 -7.25 2.72 6.83
C ALA A 125 -5.86 2.27 7.27
N ALA A 126 -5.80 1.51 8.38
CA ALA A 126 -4.67 0.65 8.66
C ALA A 126 -4.87 -0.67 7.90
N ILE A 127 -3.84 -1.13 7.23
CA ILE A 127 -3.85 -2.35 6.43
C ILE A 127 -2.72 -3.24 6.91
N GLY A 128 -3.04 -4.45 7.36
CA GLY A 128 -2.08 -5.47 7.70
C GLY A 128 -2.05 -6.56 6.64
N ALA A 129 -0.86 -7.06 6.30
CA ALA A 129 -0.68 -8.18 5.40
C ALA A 129 0.51 -9.03 5.85
N THR A 130 0.42 -10.35 5.68
CA THR A 130 1.45 -11.30 6.12
C THR A 130 2.24 -11.80 4.91
N ARG A 131 3.58 -11.75 4.96
CA ARG A 131 4.43 -12.38 3.95
C ARG A 131 4.23 -13.89 3.97
N ARG A 132 3.99 -14.52 2.81
CA ARG A 132 3.86 -15.98 2.68
C ARG A 132 5.06 -16.71 3.27
N ARG A 133 4.81 -17.91 3.81
CA ARG A 133 5.82 -18.76 4.43
C ARG A 133 6.44 -19.77 3.43
N THR A 134 6.49 -19.45 2.19
CA THR A 134 7.11 -20.33 1.17
C THR A 134 8.59 -20.43 1.35
#